data_a56f2ae92a0f8bf288e7cffab2ddc10c
#
_entry.id   a56f2ae92a0f8bf288e7cffab2ddc10c
#
_cell.length_a   1.000
_cell.length_b   1.000
_cell.length_c   1.000
_cell.angle_alpha   90.00
_cell.angle_beta   90.00
_cell.angle_gamma   90.00
#
_symmetry.space_group_name_H-M   'P 1'
#
loop_
_entity.id
_entity.type
_entity.pdbx_description
1 polymer ?
#
loop_
_entity_poly.entity_id
_entity_poly.type
_entity_poly.pdbx_seq_one_letter_code
_entity_poly.pdbx_strand_id
1 'polypeptide(L)'
;NPGVQNIPVRTEEGREIRKAFIASSGYTLVSIDYSQVELRVAAFLSGDKKFIEIFRNDEDVHKGVAARVFGVAPEEVTADMRRQAKVINFGILYGMGVNALRAILGATTKREEAQEFLNAYFNTFTRLAEYLEETKAYARAHG
;
A
#
# COMPACT_ATOMS: atom_id res chain seq x y z
N ASN A 1 -9.73 -6.13 -26.60
CA ASN A 1 -10.62 -6.27 -25.44
C ASN A 1 -10.52 -4.99 -24.62
N PRO A 2 -11.50 -4.09 -24.67
CA PRO A 2 -11.45 -2.90 -23.84
C PRO A 2 -11.49 -3.34 -22.36
N GLY A 3 -10.50 -2.88 -21.59
CA GLY A 3 -10.43 -3.16 -20.16
C GLY A 3 -11.54 -2.42 -19.42
N VAL A 4 -12.72 -3.01 -19.36
CA VAL A 4 -13.91 -2.45 -18.69
C VAL A 4 -13.62 -2.07 -17.23
N GLN A 5 -12.66 -2.75 -16.62
CA GLN A 5 -12.16 -2.44 -15.27
C GLN A 5 -11.47 -1.06 -15.18
N ASN A 6 -10.94 -0.56 -16.31
CA ASN A 6 -10.19 0.70 -16.36
C ASN A 6 -11.10 1.93 -16.59
N ILE A 7 -12.41 1.77 -16.64
CA ILE A 7 -13.32 2.90 -16.72
C ILE A 7 -13.17 3.73 -15.44
N PRO A 8 -12.87 5.04 -15.55
CA PRO A 8 -12.64 5.89 -14.39
C PRO A 8 -13.82 5.86 -13.40
N VAL A 9 -13.51 5.75 -12.10
CA VAL A 9 -14.55 5.75 -11.03
C VAL A 9 -14.70 7.13 -10.41
N ARG A 10 -13.66 7.98 -10.55
CA ARG A 10 -13.57 9.26 -9.86
C ARG A 10 -14.12 10.43 -10.65
N THR A 11 -14.23 10.30 -11.97
CA THR A 11 -14.83 11.33 -12.83
C THR A 11 -16.33 11.11 -12.98
N GLU A 12 -17.05 12.18 -13.27
CA GLU A 12 -18.50 12.12 -13.47
C GLU A 12 -18.84 11.30 -14.72
N GLU A 13 -18.13 11.53 -15.80
CA GLU A 13 -18.30 10.80 -17.07
C GLU A 13 -18.03 9.30 -16.89
N GLY A 14 -16.99 8.94 -16.14
CA GLY A 14 -16.69 7.54 -15.85
C GLY A 14 -17.80 6.86 -15.03
N ARG A 15 -18.41 7.57 -14.09
CA ARG A 15 -19.57 7.06 -13.34
C ARG A 15 -20.79 6.88 -14.23
N GLU A 16 -21.07 7.82 -15.15
CA GLU A 16 -22.16 7.69 -16.09
C GLU A 16 -21.96 6.50 -17.05
N ILE A 17 -20.74 6.32 -17.57
CA ILE A 17 -20.40 5.16 -18.42
C ILE A 17 -20.64 3.85 -17.65
N ARG A 18 -20.28 3.79 -16.36
CA ARG A 18 -20.49 2.59 -15.54
C ARG A 18 -21.96 2.21 -15.37
N LYS A 19 -22.88 3.16 -15.39
CA LYS A 19 -24.33 2.90 -15.32
C LYS A 19 -24.86 2.12 -16.54
N ALA A 20 -24.13 2.14 -17.65
CA ALA A 20 -24.49 1.35 -18.85
C ALA A 20 -24.22 -0.16 -18.66
N PHE A 21 -23.43 -0.54 -17.67
CA PHE A 21 -23.17 -1.95 -17.36
C PHE A 21 -24.20 -2.46 -16.37
N ILE A 22 -25.21 -3.11 -16.87
CA ILE A 22 -26.30 -3.70 -16.08
C ILE A 22 -26.30 -5.22 -16.22
N ALA A 23 -26.76 -5.90 -15.20
CA ALA A 23 -27.01 -7.33 -15.29
C ALA A 23 -28.23 -7.62 -16.15
N SER A 24 -28.23 -8.75 -16.85
CA SER A 24 -29.44 -9.27 -17.52
C SER A 24 -30.55 -9.58 -16.51
N SER A 25 -31.80 -9.64 -16.96
CA SER A 25 -32.91 -9.98 -16.07
C SER A 25 -32.69 -11.32 -15.37
N GLY A 26 -32.88 -11.34 -14.07
CA GLY A 26 -32.63 -12.51 -13.20
C GLY A 26 -31.17 -12.71 -12.75
N TYR A 27 -30.25 -11.82 -13.14
CA TYR A 27 -28.84 -11.86 -12.74
C TYR A 27 -28.43 -10.60 -11.94
N THR A 28 -27.35 -10.73 -11.22
CA THR A 28 -26.73 -9.64 -10.44
C THR A 28 -25.26 -9.51 -10.83
N LEU A 29 -24.76 -8.28 -10.99
CA LEU A 29 -23.33 -8.03 -11.13
C LEU A 29 -22.67 -8.19 -9.75
N VAL A 30 -21.63 -9.02 -9.70
CA VAL A 30 -20.82 -9.22 -8.50
C VAL A 30 -19.40 -8.76 -8.79
N SER A 31 -18.86 -7.90 -7.92
CA SER A 31 -17.45 -7.52 -7.93
C SER A 31 -16.78 -8.06 -6.69
N ILE A 32 -15.74 -8.86 -6.88
CA ILE A 32 -14.95 -9.43 -5.78
C ILE A 32 -13.52 -8.96 -5.96
N ASP A 33 -12.94 -8.39 -4.91
CA ASP A 33 -11.56 -7.97 -4.85
C ASP A 33 -10.90 -8.47 -3.58
N TYR A 34 -9.64 -8.90 -3.69
CA TYR A 34 -8.86 -9.29 -2.53
C TYR A 34 -8.41 -8.05 -1.77
N SER A 35 -8.81 -7.94 -0.52
CA SER A 35 -8.38 -6.84 0.33
C SER A 35 -6.86 -6.90 0.55
N GLN A 36 -6.14 -5.94 -0.08
CA GLN A 36 -4.71 -5.69 0.15
C GLN A 36 -3.83 -6.95 -0.05
N VAL A 37 -4.12 -7.76 -1.06
CA VAL A 37 -3.48 -9.06 -1.26
C VAL A 37 -1.95 -8.97 -1.35
N GLU A 38 -1.41 -7.96 -2.02
CA GLU A 38 0.03 -7.77 -2.16
C GLU A 38 0.71 -7.57 -0.79
N LEU A 39 0.11 -6.77 0.09
CA LEU A 39 0.65 -6.53 1.43
C LEU A 39 0.56 -7.78 2.31
N ARG A 40 -0.52 -8.57 2.17
CA ARG A 40 -0.68 -9.86 2.88
C ARG A 40 0.36 -10.87 2.42
N VAL A 41 0.61 -10.95 1.10
CA VAL A 41 1.66 -11.81 0.53
C VAL A 41 3.03 -11.37 1.02
N ALA A 42 3.33 -10.07 1.01
CA ALA A 42 4.59 -9.55 1.51
C ALA A 42 4.80 -9.85 3.01
N ALA A 43 3.76 -9.71 3.83
CA ALA A 43 3.79 -10.06 5.24
C ALA A 43 4.08 -11.56 5.45
N PHE A 44 3.43 -12.41 4.67
CA PHE A 44 3.62 -13.86 4.73
C PHE A 44 5.02 -14.28 4.28
N LEU A 45 5.48 -13.81 3.12
CA LEU A 45 6.78 -14.19 2.55
C LEU A 45 7.95 -13.63 3.35
N SER A 46 7.87 -12.42 3.87
CA SER A 46 8.89 -11.85 4.74
C SER A 46 8.93 -12.51 6.13
N GLY A 47 7.79 -13.01 6.62
CA GLY A 47 7.66 -13.50 7.98
C GLY A 47 7.78 -12.40 9.04
N ASP A 48 7.60 -11.13 8.66
CA ASP A 48 7.66 -10.01 9.61
C ASP A 48 6.50 -10.06 10.59
N LYS A 49 6.82 -10.32 11.87
CA LYS A 49 5.81 -10.55 12.91
C LYS A 49 4.92 -9.33 13.13
N LYS A 50 5.50 -8.12 13.13
CA LYS A 50 4.75 -6.88 13.35
C LYS A 50 3.81 -6.59 12.18
N PHE A 51 4.25 -6.90 10.96
CA PHE A 51 3.43 -6.73 9.77
C PHE A 51 2.29 -7.76 9.71
N ILE A 52 2.57 -9.02 10.05
CA ILE A 52 1.57 -10.10 10.16
C ILE A 52 0.52 -9.77 11.24
N GLU A 53 0.95 -9.21 12.37
CA GLU A 53 0.07 -8.88 13.49
C GLU A 53 -1.04 -7.90 13.11
N ILE A 54 -0.73 -6.90 12.28
CA ILE A 54 -1.72 -5.95 11.75
C ILE A 54 -2.87 -6.70 11.03
N PHE A 55 -2.53 -7.71 10.23
CA PHE A 55 -3.54 -8.49 9.50
C PHE A 55 -4.29 -9.48 10.39
N ARG A 56 -3.64 -10.02 11.43
CA ARG A 56 -4.29 -10.94 12.38
C ARG A 56 -5.34 -10.26 13.25
N ASN A 57 -5.10 -9.00 13.58
CA ASN A 57 -6.02 -8.20 14.40
C ASN A 57 -7.15 -7.58 13.58
N ASP A 58 -7.26 -7.91 12.29
CA ASP A 58 -8.23 -7.30 11.35
C ASP A 58 -8.16 -5.76 11.33
N GLU A 59 -6.98 -5.24 11.62
CA GLU A 59 -6.73 -3.80 11.62
C GLU A 59 -6.66 -3.27 10.18
N ASP A 60 -7.02 -2.00 10.01
CA ASP A 60 -6.70 -1.27 8.78
C ASP A 60 -5.17 -1.19 8.64
N VAL A 61 -4.60 -1.95 7.69
CA VAL A 61 -3.14 -2.06 7.52
C VAL A 61 -2.48 -0.70 7.33
N HIS A 62 -3.14 0.24 6.67
CA HIS A 62 -2.58 1.57 6.44
C HIS A 62 -2.59 2.39 7.73
N LYS A 63 -3.63 2.22 8.55
CA LYS A 63 -3.72 2.83 9.88
C LYS A 63 -2.70 2.20 10.83
N GLY A 64 -2.61 0.89 10.86
CA GLY A 64 -1.65 0.16 11.71
C GLY A 64 -0.19 0.48 11.36
N VAL A 65 0.14 0.59 10.07
CA VAL A 65 1.48 1.03 9.62
C VAL A 65 1.71 2.48 10.00
N ALA A 66 0.74 3.37 9.77
CA ALA A 66 0.87 4.79 10.15
C ALA A 66 1.16 4.94 11.64
N ALA A 67 0.39 4.29 12.50
CA ALA A 67 0.60 4.34 13.95
C ALA A 67 2.04 3.97 14.34
N ARG A 68 2.55 2.88 13.78
CA ARG A 68 3.90 2.38 14.08
C ARG A 68 5.01 3.27 13.53
N VAL A 69 4.85 3.79 12.32
CA VAL A 69 5.88 4.60 11.65
C VAL A 69 5.92 6.03 12.20
N PHE A 70 4.75 6.62 12.48
CA PHE A 70 4.68 7.96 13.08
C PHE A 70 4.85 7.94 14.62
N GLY A 71 4.86 6.76 15.25
CA GLY A 71 5.03 6.61 16.70
C GLY A 71 3.85 7.17 17.49
N VAL A 72 2.64 7.07 16.97
CA VAL A 72 1.40 7.53 17.60
C VAL A 72 0.46 6.37 17.92
N ALA A 73 -0.49 6.59 18.83
CA ALA A 73 -1.53 5.61 19.08
C ALA A 73 -2.46 5.46 17.84
N PRO A 74 -3.06 4.28 17.60
CA PRO A 74 -3.94 4.08 16.45
C PRO A 74 -5.08 5.09 16.35
N GLU A 75 -5.58 5.57 17.49
CA GLU A 75 -6.66 6.56 17.58
C GLU A 75 -6.22 7.97 17.14
N GLU A 76 -4.91 8.25 17.23
CA GLU A 76 -4.31 9.52 16.86
C GLU A 76 -3.91 9.59 15.38
N VAL A 77 -4.04 8.47 14.64
CA VAL A 77 -3.71 8.42 13.21
C VAL A 77 -4.70 9.29 12.44
N THR A 78 -4.21 10.37 11.88
CA THR A 78 -4.99 11.27 11.03
C THR A 78 -5.28 10.65 9.66
N ALA A 79 -6.28 11.17 8.96
CA ALA A 79 -6.58 10.77 7.58
C ALA A 79 -5.37 10.98 6.64
N ASP A 80 -4.58 12.01 6.88
CA ASP A 80 -3.38 12.30 6.09
C ASP A 80 -2.25 11.29 6.37
N MET A 81 -1.97 10.97 7.63
CA MET A 81 -1.01 9.92 8.00
C MET A 81 -1.39 8.57 7.37
N ARG A 82 -2.67 8.20 7.43
CA ARG A 82 -3.18 6.99 6.80
C ARG A 82 -3.01 6.99 5.28
N ARG A 83 -3.29 8.14 4.63
CA ARG A 83 -3.10 8.32 3.19
C ARG A 83 -1.64 8.17 2.79
N GLN A 84 -0.73 8.80 3.53
CA GLN A 84 0.71 8.67 3.33
C GLN A 84 1.16 7.21 3.50
N ALA A 85 0.79 6.55 4.59
CA ALA A 85 1.12 5.15 4.83
C ALA A 85 0.60 4.23 3.71
N LYS A 86 -0.60 4.49 3.16
CA LYS A 86 -1.13 3.73 2.03
C LYS A 86 -0.20 3.79 0.81
N VAL A 87 0.23 4.99 0.44
CA VAL A 87 1.10 5.16 -0.73
C VAL A 87 2.47 4.54 -0.49
N ILE A 88 2.99 4.68 0.72
CA ILE A 88 4.30 4.17 1.11
C ILE A 88 4.30 2.63 1.13
N ASN A 89 3.28 2.02 1.70
CA ASN A 89 3.16 0.56 1.75
C ASN A 89 3.27 -0.08 0.36
N PHE A 90 2.54 0.45 -0.61
CA PHE A 90 2.64 -0.04 -1.98
C PHE A 90 3.96 0.37 -2.64
N GLY A 91 4.37 1.62 -2.47
CA GLY A 91 5.60 2.12 -3.07
C GLY A 91 6.84 1.34 -2.66
N ILE A 92 6.97 0.99 -1.39
CA ILE A 92 8.11 0.22 -0.86
C ILE A 92 8.16 -1.18 -1.50
N LEU A 93 7.04 -1.87 -1.63
CA LEU A 93 6.99 -3.18 -2.29
C LEU A 93 7.45 -3.12 -3.75
N TYR A 94 7.20 -2.01 -4.42
CA TYR A 94 7.63 -1.78 -5.81
C TYR A 94 8.95 -1.02 -5.92
N GLY A 95 9.75 -0.97 -4.86
CA GLY A 95 11.10 -0.41 -4.89
C GLY A 95 11.17 1.11 -4.85
N MET A 96 10.17 1.77 -4.28
CA MET A 96 10.18 3.23 -4.10
C MET A 96 11.39 3.70 -3.31
N GLY A 97 12.18 4.60 -3.90
CA GLY A 97 13.27 5.28 -3.21
C GLY A 97 12.87 6.63 -2.64
N VAL A 98 13.81 7.27 -1.95
CA VAL A 98 13.64 8.56 -1.24
C VAL A 98 13.05 9.66 -2.11
N ASN A 99 13.51 9.77 -3.37
CA ASN A 99 13.04 10.85 -4.25
C ASN A 99 11.57 10.69 -4.64
N ALA A 100 11.13 9.47 -4.91
CA ALA A 100 9.73 9.17 -5.20
C ALA A 100 8.86 9.38 -3.96
N LEU A 101 9.33 8.95 -2.79
CA LEU A 101 8.65 9.19 -1.52
C LEU A 101 8.49 10.69 -1.24
N ARG A 102 9.55 11.47 -1.41
CA ARG A 102 9.51 12.94 -1.25
C ARG A 102 8.45 13.58 -2.13
N ALA A 103 8.36 13.17 -3.40
CA ALA A 103 7.36 13.70 -4.32
C ALA A 103 5.92 13.42 -3.87
N ILE A 104 5.70 12.30 -3.18
CA ILE A 104 4.39 11.90 -2.64
C ILE A 104 4.05 12.63 -1.35
N LEU A 105 5.02 12.81 -0.47
CA LEU A 105 4.83 13.52 0.80
C LEU A 105 4.54 15.01 0.60
N GLY A 106 4.97 15.58 -0.53
CA GLY A 106 4.65 16.94 -0.94
C GLY A 106 5.88 17.77 -1.28
N ALA A 107 5.64 18.86 -2.00
CA ALA A 107 6.71 19.72 -2.55
C ALA A 107 7.58 20.40 -1.46
N THR A 108 7.06 20.56 -0.26
CA THR A 108 7.77 21.17 0.88
C THR A 108 8.63 20.17 1.67
N THR A 109 8.44 18.86 1.44
CA THR A 109 9.18 17.81 2.16
C THR A 109 10.65 17.82 1.75
N LYS A 110 11.54 17.93 2.72
CA LYS A 110 12.98 17.81 2.50
C LYS A 110 13.37 16.36 2.22
N ARG A 111 14.50 16.18 1.55
CA ARG A 111 15.01 14.84 1.24
C ARG A 111 15.34 14.06 2.51
N GLU A 112 15.85 14.74 3.51
CA GLU A 112 16.21 14.22 4.82
C GLU A 112 14.98 13.65 5.54
N GLU A 113 13.86 14.39 5.54
CA GLU A 113 12.58 13.97 6.13
C GLU A 113 12.03 12.71 5.45
N ALA A 114 12.10 12.65 4.12
CA ALA A 114 11.69 11.46 3.37
C ALA A 114 12.60 10.25 3.67
N GLN A 115 13.91 10.49 3.88
CA GLN A 115 14.84 9.44 4.26
C GLN A 115 14.57 8.93 5.68
N GLU A 116 14.32 9.83 6.62
CA GLU A 116 13.96 9.49 8.01
C GLU A 116 12.69 8.65 8.04
N PHE A 117 11.70 8.99 7.22
CA PHE A 117 10.47 8.23 7.12
C PHE A 117 10.71 6.80 6.60
N LEU A 118 11.51 6.63 5.53
CA LEU A 118 11.89 5.30 5.04
C LEU A 118 12.66 4.50 6.10
N ASN A 119 13.57 5.16 6.80
CA ASN A 119 14.32 4.52 7.89
C ASN A 119 13.38 4.07 9.01
N ALA A 120 12.42 4.91 9.42
CA ALA A 120 11.42 4.55 10.43
C ALA A 120 10.56 3.36 9.98
N TYR A 121 10.16 3.32 8.71
CA TYR A 121 9.43 2.20 8.16
C TYR A 121 10.24 0.89 8.22
N PHE A 122 11.46 0.88 7.71
CA PHE A 122 12.32 -0.30 7.69
C PHE A 122 12.80 -0.72 9.08
N ASN A 123 13.02 0.22 9.99
CA ASN A 123 13.31 -0.08 11.40
C ASN A 123 12.09 -0.68 12.13
N THR A 124 10.88 -0.36 11.70
CA THR A 124 9.66 -0.94 12.24
C THR A 124 9.43 -2.36 11.72
N PHE A 125 9.61 -2.57 10.42
CA PHE A 125 9.41 -3.83 9.71
C PHE A 125 10.73 -4.41 9.22
N THR A 126 11.60 -4.75 10.17
CA THR A 126 12.99 -5.15 9.90
C THR A 126 13.09 -6.41 9.03
N ARG A 127 12.24 -7.41 9.28
CA ARG A 127 12.27 -8.65 8.50
C ARG A 127 11.74 -8.44 7.08
N LEU A 128 10.77 -7.53 6.90
CA LEU A 128 10.34 -7.11 5.56
C LEU A 128 11.48 -6.42 4.79
N ALA A 129 12.22 -5.53 5.46
CA ALA A 129 13.38 -4.86 4.86
C ALA A 129 14.44 -5.87 4.38
N GLU A 130 14.81 -6.81 5.24
CA GLU A 130 15.76 -7.90 4.91
C GLU A 130 15.27 -8.73 3.72
N TYR A 131 14.01 -9.16 3.74
CA TYR A 131 13.40 -9.94 2.65
C TYR A 131 13.46 -9.22 1.29
N LEU A 132 13.20 -7.91 1.28
CA LEU A 132 13.28 -7.11 0.06
C LEU A 132 14.72 -7.04 -0.48
N GLU A 133 15.73 -6.89 0.38
CA GLU A 133 17.13 -6.90 -0.03
C GLU A 133 17.61 -8.30 -0.46
N GLU A 134 17.22 -9.35 0.25
CA GLU A 134 17.47 -10.74 -0.15
C GLU A 134 16.88 -11.03 -1.54
N THR A 135 15.66 -10.59 -1.81
CA THR A 135 15.00 -10.78 -3.10
C THR A 135 15.71 -10.02 -4.23
N LYS A 136 16.15 -8.79 -3.97
CA LYS A 136 16.96 -8.03 -4.94
C LYS A 136 18.32 -8.68 -5.22
N ALA A 137 18.97 -9.18 -4.18
CA ALA A 137 20.25 -9.90 -4.32
C ALA A 137 20.06 -11.18 -5.13
N TYR A 138 19.01 -11.93 -4.84
CA TYR A 138 18.67 -13.14 -5.59
C TYR A 138 18.43 -12.86 -7.08
N ALA A 139 17.62 -11.84 -7.38
CA ALA A 139 17.34 -11.45 -8.76
C ALA A 139 18.60 -11.01 -9.53
N ARG A 140 19.52 -10.28 -8.87
CA ARG A 140 20.80 -9.90 -9.49
C ARG A 140 21.71 -11.08 -9.80
N ALA A 141 21.63 -12.12 -8.99
CA ALA A 141 22.49 -13.31 -9.15
C ALA A 141 21.94 -14.30 -10.17
N HIS A 142 20.62 -14.34 -10.38
CA HIS A 142 19.96 -15.39 -11.18
C HIS A 142 19.22 -14.85 -12.42
N GLY A 143 19.15 -13.53 -12.61
CA GLY A 143 18.50 -12.89 -13.77
C GLY A 143 17.04 -12.57 -13.55
#